data_4471bcc832a7d17b639e3dad446a4d6e
#
_entry.id   4471bcc832a7d17b639e3dad446a4d6e
#
_cell.length_a   1.000
_cell.length_b   1.000
_cell.length_c   1.000
_cell.angle_alpha   90.00
_cell.angle_beta   90.00
_cell.angle_gamma   90.00
#
_symmetry.space_group_name_H-M   'P 1'
#
loop_
_entity.id
_entity.type
_entity.pdbx_description
1 polymer ?
#
loop_
_entity_poly.entity_id
_entity_poly.type
_entity_poly.pdbx_seq_one_letter_code
_entity_poly.pdbx_strand_id
1 'polypeptide(L)'
;MLAKRIIPCLDVRNGQVVKGVQFRNHEIIGDIVPLAQRYAEEGADELVFYDITASSDGRTVDKSWVERVAQVIDIPFCVAGGIKTIADAEQIFAFGADKISINSPALANPDLINQLADRFGVQAIVVGIDSWFEQVSGKYWVNQYTGDEKRTRQTTWQTVDWVQEVQKRGAGEIVLNMMNQDGVRKGYDLVQLKKVREVCNVPLIA
;
A
#
# COMPACT_ATOMS: atom_id res chain seq x y z
N MET A 1 -0.18 25.14 -9.71
CA MET A 1 -0.32 23.68 -9.94
C MET A 1 0.44 22.99 -8.80
N LEU A 2 -0.20 22.09 -8.06
CA LEU A 2 0.53 21.33 -7.02
C LEU A 2 1.53 20.40 -7.69
N ALA A 3 2.76 20.34 -7.14
CA ALA A 3 3.77 19.39 -7.57
C ALA A 3 3.29 17.94 -7.32
N LYS A 4 3.74 16.99 -8.15
CA LYS A 4 3.54 15.58 -7.90
C LYS A 4 4.54 15.10 -6.87
N ARG A 5 4.13 14.24 -5.95
CA ARG A 5 5.03 13.55 -5.02
C ARG A 5 5.70 12.37 -5.73
N ILE A 6 6.98 12.19 -5.47
CA ILE A 6 7.73 10.98 -5.83
C ILE A 6 7.83 10.13 -4.58
N ILE A 7 7.19 8.95 -4.61
CA ILE A 7 7.02 8.08 -3.45
C ILE A 7 7.60 6.70 -3.77
N PRO A 8 8.87 6.43 -3.46
CA PRO A 8 9.43 5.09 -3.58
C PRO A 8 8.68 4.09 -2.71
N CYS A 9 8.25 2.99 -3.32
CA CYS A 9 7.58 1.88 -2.66
C CYS A 9 8.57 0.72 -2.49
N LEU A 10 8.80 0.30 -1.26
CA LEU A 10 9.81 -0.68 -0.89
C LEU A 10 9.11 -1.94 -0.35
N ASP A 11 9.21 -3.04 -1.09
CA ASP A 11 8.76 -4.35 -0.62
C ASP A 11 9.74 -4.86 0.44
N VAL A 12 9.23 -5.20 1.62
CA VAL A 12 10.02 -5.69 2.75
C VAL A 12 9.69 -7.16 3.02
N ARG A 13 10.73 -7.97 3.17
CA ARG A 13 10.65 -9.35 3.58
C ARG A 13 11.75 -9.66 4.57
N ASN A 14 11.39 -10.12 5.77
CA ASN A 14 12.34 -10.43 6.85
C ASN A 14 13.32 -9.27 7.14
N GLY A 15 12.84 -8.03 7.16
CA GLY A 15 13.67 -6.85 7.45
C GLY A 15 14.61 -6.41 6.32
N GLN A 16 14.50 -7.01 5.14
CA GLN A 16 15.26 -6.64 3.95
C GLN A 16 14.34 -6.14 2.84
N VAL A 17 14.84 -5.20 2.05
CA VAL A 17 14.13 -4.75 0.84
C VAL A 17 14.35 -5.74 -0.28
N VAL A 18 13.26 -6.13 -0.91
CA VAL A 18 13.25 -7.06 -2.03
C VAL A 18 12.56 -6.45 -3.25
N LYS A 19 12.81 -6.99 -4.43
CA LYS A 19 12.08 -6.64 -5.65
C LYS A 19 11.66 -7.89 -6.40
N GLY A 20 10.40 -7.93 -6.79
CA GLY A 20 9.82 -9.00 -7.62
C GLY A 20 9.32 -8.49 -8.96
N VAL A 21 8.77 -9.41 -9.76
CA VAL A 21 8.01 -9.13 -10.98
C VAL A 21 6.61 -9.73 -10.80
N GLN A 22 5.56 -8.92 -10.94
CA GLN A 22 4.17 -9.33 -10.73
C GLN A 22 3.97 -10.07 -9.37
N PHE A 23 4.57 -9.51 -8.30
CA PHE A 23 4.56 -10.05 -6.93
C PHE A 23 5.29 -11.40 -6.74
N ARG A 24 6.22 -11.76 -7.64
CA ARG A 24 6.94 -13.06 -7.64
C ARG A 24 8.43 -12.89 -7.84
N ASN A 25 9.17 -14.00 -7.59
CA ASN A 25 10.63 -14.09 -7.84
C ASN A 25 11.42 -12.96 -7.18
N HIS A 26 11.22 -12.78 -5.85
CA HIS A 26 11.86 -11.71 -5.11
C HIS A 26 13.37 -11.90 -4.99
N GLU A 27 14.10 -10.87 -5.38
CA GLU A 27 15.53 -10.72 -5.18
C GLU A 27 15.79 -9.71 -4.06
N ILE A 28 16.82 -9.95 -3.24
CA ILE A 28 17.22 -9.02 -2.17
C ILE A 28 17.95 -7.84 -2.82
N ILE A 29 17.48 -6.63 -2.52
CA ILE A 29 18.08 -5.37 -2.99
C ILE A 29 19.03 -4.80 -1.94
N GLY A 30 18.71 -4.92 -0.65
CA GLY A 30 19.53 -4.43 0.44
C GLY A 30 18.78 -4.32 1.76
N ASP A 31 19.48 -3.81 2.76
CA ASP A 31 18.91 -3.55 4.07
C ASP A 31 18.00 -2.33 4.04
N ILE A 32 16.93 -2.38 4.84
CA ILE A 32 15.84 -1.40 4.81
C ILE A 32 16.31 0.00 5.25
N VAL A 33 17.11 0.11 6.32
CA VAL A 33 17.51 1.40 6.89
C VAL A 33 18.44 2.19 5.97
N PRO A 34 19.54 1.63 5.43
CA PRO A 34 20.38 2.33 4.46
C PRO A 34 19.65 2.73 3.20
N LEU A 35 18.71 1.93 2.72
CA LEU A 35 17.92 2.27 1.54
C LEU A 35 16.93 3.39 1.82
N ALA A 36 16.28 3.39 2.98
CA ALA A 36 15.39 4.48 3.39
C ALA A 36 16.14 5.81 3.44
N GLN A 37 17.29 5.83 4.10
CA GLN A 37 18.14 7.01 4.20
C GLN A 37 18.58 7.51 2.82
N ARG A 38 19.05 6.61 1.97
CA ARG A 38 19.46 6.93 0.61
C ARG A 38 18.33 7.60 -0.21
N TYR A 39 17.12 7.04 -0.20
CA TYR A 39 16.00 7.63 -0.93
C TYR A 39 15.59 9.00 -0.38
N ALA A 40 15.65 9.20 0.94
CA ALA A 40 15.40 10.51 1.55
C ALA A 40 16.45 11.52 1.09
N GLU A 41 17.75 11.17 1.14
CA GLU A 41 18.86 12.02 0.68
C GLU A 41 18.79 12.33 -0.83
N GLU A 42 18.29 11.40 -1.64
CA GLU A 42 18.08 11.59 -3.08
C GLU A 42 16.84 12.44 -3.42
N GLY A 43 16.07 12.88 -2.40
CA GLY A 43 14.96 13.82 -2.54
C GLY A 43 13.60 13.20 -2.78
N ALA A 44 13.36 11.99 -2.29
CA ALA A 44 12.01 11.42 -2.23
C ALA A 44 11.10 12.30 -1.36
N ASP A 45 9.84 12.47 -1.76
CA ASP A 45 8.87 13.24 -0.99
C ASP A 45 8.24 12.45 0.16
N GLU A 46 8.18 11.13 0.03
CA GLU A 46 7.62 10.19 1.00
C GLU A 46 8.14 8.78 0.69
N LEU A 47 8.16 7.88 1.68
CA LEU A 47 8.45 6.45 1.46
C LEU A 47 7.26 5.58 1.84
N VAL A 48 7.09 4.46 1.15
CA VAL A 48 6.13 3.42 1.54
C VAL A 48 6.86 2.09 1.71
N PHE A 49 6.62 1.42 2.84
CA PHE A 49 7.17 0.11 3.14
C PHE A 49 6.05 -0.92 3.20
N TYR A 50 6.11 -1.92 2.34
CA TYR A 50 5.18 -3.04 2.31
C TYR A 50 5.84 -4.28 2.92
N ASP A 51 5.47 -4.69 4.14
CA ASP A 51 5.80 -6.05 4.61
C ASP A 51 4.92 -7.04 3.86
N ILE A 52 5.44 -7.58 2.78
CA ILE A 52 4.69 -8.43 1.84
C ILE A 52 4.33 -9.81 2.40
N THR A 53 4.94 -10.22 3.52
CA THR A 53 4.70 -11.51 4.16
C THR A 53 3.83 -11.41 5.42
N ALA A 54 3.74 -10.25 6.06
CA ALA A 54 3.02 -10.08 7.32
C ALA A 54 1.56 -10.54 7.25
N SER A 55 0.85 -10.18 6.19
CA SER A 55 -0.57 -10.54 6.02
C SER A 55 -0.78 -12.03 5.74
N SER A 56 0.09 -12.66 4.93
CA SER A 56 0.02 -14.09 4.63
C SER A 56 0.42 -14.95 5.82
N ASP A 57 1.43 -14.51 6.60
CA ASP A 57 1.91 -15.21 7.79
C ASP A 57 0.98 -15.03 9.01
N GLY A 58 -0.04 -14.20 8.88
CA GLY A 58 -1.00 -13.91 9.96
C GLY A 58 -0.46 -13.00 11.06
N ARG A 59 0.72 -12.40 10.88
CA ARG A 59 1.38 -11.46 11.80
C ARG A 59 1.18 -10.00 11.36
N THR A 60 1.53 -9.07 12.21
CA THR A 60 1.74 -7.66 11.87
C THR A 60 3.18 -7.42 11.42
N VAL A 61 3.44 -6.25 10.84
CA VAL A 61 4.79 -5.83 10.47
C VAL A 61 5.75 -5.90 11.66
N ASP A 62 7.00 -6.22 11.41
CA ASP A 62 8.06 -6.16 12.44
C ASP A 62 8.39 -4.70 12.76
N LYS A 63 8.07 -4.29 13.98
CA LYS A 63 8.17 -2.91 14.45
C LYS A 63 9.61 -2.45 14.66
N SER A 64 10.55 -3.37 14.83
CA SER A 64 11.95 -3.03 15.13
C SER A 64 12.61 -2.26 14.00
N TRP A 65 12.25 -2.53 12.74
CA TRP A 65 12.77 -1.75 11.63
C TRP A 65 12.02 -0.42 11.44
N VAL A 66 10.72 -0.35 11.81
CA VAL A 66 9.93 0.90 11.71
C VAL A 66 10.57 1.99 12.54
N GLU A 67 10.89 1.69 13.81
CA GLU A 67 11.57 2.64 14.71
C GLU A 67 12.94 3.07 14.16
N ARG A 68 13.74 2.13 13.65
CA ARG A 68 15.05 2.47 13.08
C ARG A 68 14.96 3.33 11.83
N VAL A 69 13.94 3.14 11.00
CA VAL A 69 13.68 4.00 9.84
C VAL A 69 13.30 5.40 10.31
N ALA A 70 12.38 5.53 11.28
CA ALA A 70 11.95 6.81 11.83
C ALA A 70 13.11 7.65 12.43
N GLN A 71 14.19 6.99 12.87
CA GLN A 71 15.36 7.67 13.42
C GLN A 71 16.33 8.24 12.37
N VAL A 72 16.24 7.79 11.12
CA VAL A 72 17.24 8.14 10.08
C VAL A 72 16.68 8.93 8.90
N ILE A 73 15.38 9.10 8.79
CA ILE A 73 14.76 9.89 7.73
C ILE A 73 13.95 11.04 8.33
N ASP A 74 13.86 12.14 7.60
CA ASP A 74 13.11 13.36 7.95
C ASP A 74 11.91 13.62 7.00
N ILE A 75 11.65 12.70 6.10
CA ILE A 75 10.47 12.71 5.20
C ILE A 75 9.39 11.77 5.74
N PRO A 76 8.10 12.03 5.45
CA PRO A 76 7.02 11.14 5.85
C PRO A 76 7.18 9.73 5.32
N PHE A 77 6.72 8.74 6.09
CA PHE A 77 6.65 7.38 5.58
C PHE A 77 5.39 6.64 6.02
N CYS A 78 4.96 5.76 5.13
CA CYS A 78 3.81 4.90 5.29
C CYS A 78 4.24 3.45 5.49
N VAL A 79 3.57 2.74 6.37
CA VAL A 79 3.82 1.31 6.64
C VAL A 79 2.59 0.48 6.29
N ALA A 80 2.80 -0.59 5.55
CA ALA A 80 1.78 -1.57 5.19
C ALA A 80 2.22 -2.98 5.58
N GLY A 81 1.27 -3.82 5.99
CA GLY A 81 1.50 -5.23 6.26
C GLY A 81 0.77 -5.72 7.51
N GLY A 82 -0.23 -6.57 7.32
CA GLY A 82 -0.91 -7.32 8.38
C GLY A 82 -1.66 -6.49 9.43
N ILE A 83 -1.95 -5.23 9.19
CA ILE A 83 -2.69 -4.34 10.11
C ILE A 83 -4.17 -4.72 10.05
N LYS A 84 -4.70 -5.28 11.14
CA LYS A 84 -6.07 -5.82 11.21
C LYS A 84 -6.93 -5.16 12.28
N THR A 85 -6.30 -4.45 13.21
CA THR A 85 -6.97 -3.84 14.37
C THR A 85 -6.44 -2.44 14.62
N ILE A 86 -7.20 -1.66 15.42
CA ILE A 86 -6.74 -0.35 15.90
C ILE A 86 -5.44 -0.51 16.71
N ALA A 87 -5.34 -1.54 17.54
CA ALA A 87 -4.13 -1.78 18.35
C ALA A 87 -2.88 -2.06 17.49
N ASP A 88 -3.02 -2.73 16.35
CA ASP A 88 -1.93 -2.91 15.39
C ASP A 88 -1.45 -1.55 14.85
N ALA A 89 -2.40 -0.70 14.47
CA ALA A 89 -2.12 0.65 13.96
C ALA A 89 -1.48 1.55 15.03
N GLU A 90 -2.02 1.55 16.27
CA GLU A 90 -1.45 2.31 17.39
C GLU A 90 0.03 2.00 17.61
N GLN A 91 0.38 0.73 17.53
CA GLN A 91 1.78 0.31 17.69
C GLN A 91 2.66 0.84 16.56
N ILE A 92 2.21 0.79 15.31
CA ILE A 92 2.99 1.28 14.16
C ILE A 92 3.20 2.79 14.24
N PHE A 93 2.16 3.56 14.60
CA PHE A 93 2.29 5.00 14.83
C PHE A 93 3.20 5.32 16.03
N ALA A 94 3.14 4.54 17.11
CA ALA A 94 4.01 4.71 18.27
C ALA A 94 5.50 4.49 17.93
N PHE A 95 5.81 3.69 16.91
CA PHE A 95 7.17 3.49 16.38
C PHE A 95 7.59 4.52 15.32
N GLY A 96 6.76 5.53 15.05
CA GLY A 96 7.13 6.72 14.29
C GLY A 96 6.64 6.76 12.84
N ALA A 97 5.82 5.82 12.38
CA ALA A 97 5.20 5.94 11.06
C ALA A 97 4.20 7.11 11.02
N ASP A 98 4.14 7.83 9.90
CA ASP A 98 3.20 8.93 9.68
C ASP A 98 1.86 8.45 9.14
N LYS A 99 1.88 7.35 8.38
CA LYS A 99 0.70 6.75 7.76
C LYS A 99 0.74 5.22 7.83
N ILE A 100 -0.42 4.63 7.76
CA ILE A 100 -0.57 3.20 7.56
C ILE A 100 -1.34 2.91 6.28
N SER A 101 -1.00 1.80 5.61
CA SER A 101 -1.75 1.32 4.46
C SER A 101 -2.36 -0.05 4.74
N ILE A 102 -3.66 -0.17 4.46
CA ILE A 102 -4.42 -1.41 4.60
C ILE A 102 -5.02 -1.81 3.24
N ASN A 103 -5.06 -3.11 2.97
CA ASN A 103 -5.66 -3.69 1.75
C ASN A 103 -6.55 -4.88 2.13
N SER A 104 -6.02 -6.09 2.18
CA SER A 104 -6.81 -7.31 2.47
C SER A 104 -7.65 -7.25 3.76
N PRO A 105 -7.18 -6.65 4.87
CA PRO A 105 -8.01 -6.45 6.05
C PRO A 105 -9.22 -5.54 5.81
N ALA A 106 -9.05 -4.46 5.01
CA ALA A 106 -10.15 -3.57 4.63
C ALA A 106 -11.21 -4.27 3.77
N LEU A 107 -10.78 -5.15 2.85
CA LEU A 107 -11.69 -5.97 2.04
C LEU A 107 -12.45 -7.01 2.88
N ALA A 108 -11.83 -7.54 3.92
CA ALA A 108 -12.46 -8.49 4.84
C ALA A 108 -13.44 -7.81 5.83
N ASN A 109 -13.08 -6.63 6.29
CA ASN A 109 -13.89 -5.81 7.21
C ASN A 109 -13.77 -4.33 6.80
N PRO A 110 -14.64 -3.82 5.92
CA PRO A 110 -14.59 -2.42 5.48
C PRO A 110 -14.78 -1.39 6.61
N ASP A 111 -15.45 -1.73 7.71
CA ASP A 111 -15.63 -0.85 8.86
C ASP A 111 -14.32 -0.53 9.58
N LEU A 112 -13.26 -1.33 9.36
CA LEU A 112 -11.93 -1.03 9.86
C LEU A 112 -11.41 0.32 9.34
N ILE A 113 -11.74 0.71 8.10
CA ILE A 113 -11.35 2.01 7.54
C ILE A 113 -11.94 3.14 8.37
N ASN A 114 -13.25 3.07 8.70
CA ASN A 114 -13.93 4.06 9.53
C ASN A 114 -13.28 4.17 10.91
N GLN A 115 -13.08 3.02 11.58
CA GLN A 115 -12.51 2.96 12.91
C GLN A 115 -11.09 3.57 12.97
N LEU A 116 -10.26 3.29 11.97
CA LEU A 116 -8.92 3.85 11.86
C LEU A 116 -8.95 5.35 11.55
N ALA A 117 -9.82 5.79 10.64
CA ALA A 117 -9.99 7.20 10.28
C ALA A 117 -10.51 8.03 11.46
N ASP A 118 -11.46 7.51 12.22
CA ASP A 118 -12.01 8.16 13.43
C ASP A 118 -10.94 8.28 14.53
N ARG A 119 -10.05 7.29 14.65
CA ARG A 119 -9.03 7.24 15.70
C ARG A 119 -7.79 8.08 15.40
N PHE A 120 -7.31 8.07 14.14
CA PHE A 120 -6.02 8.64 13.74
C PHE A 120 -6.15 9.82 12.76
N GLY A 121 -7.34 10.09 12.26
CA GLY A 121 -7.59 11.07 11.21
C GLY A 121 -7.42 10.47 9.81
N VAL A 122 -8.25 10.94 8.87
CA VAL A 122 -8.28 10.45 7.48
C VAL A 122 -6.91 10.55 6.79
N GLN A 123 -6.13 11.59 7.08
CA GLN A 123 -4.82 11.85 6.47
C GLN A 123 -3.78 10.75 6.79
N ALA A 124 -3.98 9.99 7.87
CA ALA A 124 -3.10 8.90 8.27
C ALA A 124 -3.45 7.55 7.64
N ILE A 125 -4.61 7.44 6.97
CA ILE A 125 -5.16 6.18 6.47
C ILE A 125 -5.06 6.11 4.94
N VAL A 126 -4.24 5.19 4.48
CA VAL A 126 -4.07 4.85 3.08
C VAL A 126 -4.74 3.51 2.79
N VAL A 127 -5.48 3.41 1.70
CA VAL A 127 -6.03 2.13 1.24
C VAL A 127 -5.31 1.69 -0.03
N GLY A 128 -4.62 0.54 0.06
CA GLY A 128 -4.04 -0.13 -1.10
C GLY A 128 -5.11 -0.93 -1.85
N ILE A 129 -5.10 -0.83 -3.16
CA ILE A 129 -6.04 -1.52 -4.05
C ILE A 129 -5.25 -2.29 -5.11
N ASP A 130 -5.23 -3.61 -4.99
CA ASP A 130 -4.61 -4.48 -5.98
C ASP A 130 -5.65 -4.77 -7.07
N SER A 131 -5.47 -4.14 -8.22
CA SER A 131 -6.41 -4.18 -9.33
C SER A 131 -5.90 -5.03 -10.47
N TRP A 132 -6.73 -5.94 -10.93
CA TRP A 132 -6.47 -6.84 -12.05
C TRP A 132 -7.42 -6.58 -13.20
N PHE A 133 -6.90 -6.37 -14.40
CA PHE A 133 -7.69 -6.34 -15.62
C PHE A 133 -7.99 -7.75 -16.11
N GLU A 134 -9.26 -8.11 -16.15
CA GLU A 134 -9.72 -9.39 -16.67
C GLU A 134 -10.14 -9.24 -18.13
N GLN A 135 -9.41 -9.89 -19.02
CA GLN A 135 -9.62 -9.75 -20.48
C GLN A 135 -10.99 -10.26 -20.94
N VAL A 136 -11.52 -11.31 -20.30
CA VAL A 136 -12.78 -11.93 -20.71
C VAL A 136 -13.97 -10.99 -20.49
N SER A 137 -14.03 -10.34 -19.31
CA SER A 137 -15.11 -9.39 -18.99
C SER A 137 -14.80 -7.95 -19.42
N GLY A 138 -13.54 -7.62 -19.73
CA GLY A 138 -13.09 -6.26 -19.98
C GLY A 138 -13.15 -5.34 -18.77
N LYS A 139 -13.15 -5.90 -17.56
CA LYS A 139 -13.33 -5.18 -16.30
C LYS A 139 -12.08 -5.23 -15.41
N TYR A 140 -12.00 -4.29 -14.50
CA TYR A 140 -10.98 -4.22 -13.45
C TYR A 140 -11.59 -4.70 -12.13
N TRP A 141 -10.98 -5.75 -11.55
CA TRP A 141 -11.41 -6.37 -10.30
C TRP A 141 -10.39 -6.18 -9.20
N VAL A 142 -10.87 -6.03 -7.99
CA VAL A 142 -10.00 -5.96 -6.81
C VAL A 142 -9.63 -7.37 -6.37
N ASN A 143 -8.32 -7.60 -6.17
CA ASN A 143 -7.79 -8.86 -5.64
C ASN A 143 -7.41 -8.71 -4.17
N GLN A 144 -7.46 -9.83 -3.45
CA GLN A 144 -7.16 -9.94 -2.03
C GLN A 144 -6.08 -11.01 -1.79
N TYR A 145 -5.26 -10.82 -0.76
CA TYR A 145 -4.15 -11.72 -0.38
C TYR A 145 -3.10 -11.92 -1.47
N THR A 146 -2.81 -10.89 -2.22
CA THR A 146 -1.93 -10.93 -3.40
C THR A 146 -0.46 -11.23 -3.10
N GLY A 147 -0.02 -11.09 -1.84
CA GLY A 147 1.30 -11.51 -1.36
C GLY A 147 1.50 -13.03 -1.30
N ASP A 148 0.45 -13.82 -1.46
CA ASP A 148 0.50 -15.29 -1.47
C ASP A 148 -0.30 -15.83 -2.68
N GLU A 149 0.38 -16.47 -3.62
CA GLU A 149 -0.23 -16.96 -4.85
C GLU A 149 -1.36 -17.97 -4.59
N LYS A 150 -1.21 -18.82 -3.57
CA LYS A 150 -2.20 -19.85 -3.21
C LYS A 150 -3.45 -19.26 -2.55
N ARG A 151 -3.33 -18.07 -1.99
CA ARG A 151 -4.41 -17.36 -1.28
C ARG A 151 -4.99 -16.20 -2.09
N THR A 152 -4.30 -15.76 -3.13
CA THR A 152 -4.79 -14.68 -4.02
C THR A 152 -6.16 -15.06 -4.56
N ARG A 153 -7.10 -14.17 -4.38
CA ARG A 153 -8.46 -14.34 -4.90
C ARG A 153 -9.04 -13.02 -5.40
N GLN A 154 -9.78 -13.08 -6.47
CA GLN A 154 -10.61 -11.99 -6.94
C GLN A 154 -11.79 -11.80 -5.98
N THR A 155 -12.09 -10.56 -5.67
CA THR A 155 -13.27 -10.19 -4.88
C THR A 155 -14.47 -9.93 -5.78
N THR A 156 -15.62 -9.60 -5.19
CA THR A 156 -16.81 -9.14 -5.93
C THR A 156 -16.77 -7.64 -6.27
N TRP A 157 -15.74 -6.92 -5.82
CA TRP A 157 -15.61 -5.49 -6.05
C TRP A 157 -14.97 -5.20 -7.40
N GLN A 158 -15.62 -4.41 -8.24
CA GLN A 158 -14.94 -3.70 -9.31
C GLN A 158 -14.07 -2.59 -8.72
N THR A 159 -12.93 -2.31 -9.33
CA THR A 159 -11.96 -1.34 -8.80
C THR A 159 -12.57 0.04 -8.58
N VAL A 160 -13.39 0.53 -9.52
CA VAL A 160 -14.04 1.85 -9.43
C VAL A 160 -15.02 1.91 -8.25
N ASP A 161 -15.81 0.85 -8.05
CA ASP A 161 -16.79 0.78 -6.97
C ASP A 161 -16.09 0.75 -5.60
N TRP A 162 -15.00 -0.02 -5.49
CA TRP A 162 -14.21 -0.07 -4.26
C TRP A 162 -13.50 1.25 -3.95
N VAL A 163 -12.98 1.95 -4.97
CA VAL A 163 -12.42 3.30 -4.81
C VAL A 163 -13.44 4.28 -4.22
N GLN A 164 -14.69 4.23 -4.66
CA GLN A 164 -15.76 5.06 -4.10
C GLN A 164 -16.10 4.66 -2.66
N GLU A 165 -16.19 3.36 -2.40
CA GLU A 165 -16.54 2.84 -1.08
C GLU A 165 -15.49 3.20 -0.01
N VAL A 166 -14.20 3.03 -0.29
CA VAL A 166 -13.15 3.34 0.70
C VAL A 166 -13.08 4.84 1.03
N GLN A 167 -13.35 5.71 0.06
CA GLN A 167 -13.42 7.15 0.29
C GLN A 167 -14.58 7.51 1.24
N LYS A 168 -15.76 6.93 1.04
CA LYS A 168 -16.92 7.13 1.93
C LYS A 168 -16.61 6.71 3.36
N ARG A 169 -15.70 5.75 3.54
CA ARG A 169 -15.29 5.21 4.85
C ARG A 169 -14.15 5.99 5.50
N GLY A 170 -13.57 6.97 4.82
CA GLY A 170 -12.53 7.82 5.39
C GLY A 170 -11.10 7.48 4.97
N ALA A 171 -10.90 6.77 3.85
CA ALA A 171 -9.58 6.67 3.25
C ALA A 171 -9.10 8.07 2.83
N GLY A 172 -7.95 8.50 3.38
CA GLY A 172 -7.35 9.79 3.08
C GLY A 172 -6.50 9.79 1.83
N GLU A 173 -5.94 8.64 1.47
CA GLU A 173 -5.18 8.42 0.22
C GLU A 173 -5.47 7.02 -0.34
N ILE A 174 -5.32 6.85 -1.64
CA ILE A 174 -5.47 5.55 -2.32
C ILE A 174 -4.18 5.24 -3.09
N VAL A 175 -3.64 4.05 -2.89
CA VAL A 175 -2.58 3.46 -3.72
C VAL A 175 -3.21 2.45 -4.67
N LEU A 176 -3.11 2.70 -5.96
CA LEU A 176 -3.63 1.82 -7.00
C LEU A 176 -2.51 0.96 -7.58
N ASN A 177 -2.43 -0.28 -7.16
CA ASN A 177 -1.52 -1.26 -7.73
C ASN A 177 -2.14 -1.89 -8.98
N MET A 178 -1.63 -1.53 -10.15
CA MET A 178 -2.07 -2.08 -11.44
C MET A 178 -1.31 -3.40 -11.71
N MET A 179 -1.82 -4.51 -11.17
CA MET A 179 -1.11 -5.81 -11.13
C MET A 179 -0.64 -6.32 -12.50
N ASN A 180 -1.37 -6.00 -13.58
CA ASN A 180 -0.95 -6.37 -14.94
C ASN A 180 0.28 -5.60 -15.42
N GLN A 181 0.62 -4.48 -14.78
CA GLN A 181 1.73 -3.59 -15.15
C GLN A 181 2.91 -3.69 -14.18
N ASP A 182 2.72 -4.27 -12.98
CA ASP A 182 3.77 -4.35 -11.98
C ASP A 182 4.99 -5.12 -12.48
N GLY A 183 6.16 -4.47 -12.41
CA GLY A 183 7.45 -5.04 -12.84
C GLY A 183 7.62 -5.22 -14.35
N VAL A 184 6.59 -4.95 -15.18
CA VAL A 184 6.62 -5.17 -16.64
C VAL A 184 7.41 -4.08 -17.37
N ARG A 185 7.61 -2.92 -16.74
CA ARG A 185 8.36 -1.76 -17.29
C ARG A 185 7.80 -1.21 -18.62
N LYS A 186 6.48 -1.29 -18.79
CA LYS A 186 5.76 -0.75 -19.97
C LYS A 186 4.94 0.51 -19.65
N GLY A 187 5.13 1.07 -18.45
CA GLY A 187 4.37 2.21 -17.94
C GLY A 187 3.05 1.80 -17.29
N TYR A 188 2.28 2.80 -16.88
CA TYR A 188 1.00 2.63 -16.21
C TYR A 188 -0.12 2.29 -17.18
N ASP A 189 -1.18 1.63 -16.70
CA ASP A 189 -2.46 1.53 -17.42
C ASP A 189 -3.19 2.87 -17.32
N LEU A 190 -2.97 3.73 -18.32
CA LEU A 190 -3.57 5.07 -18.36
C LEU A 190 -5.10 5.03 -18.49
N VAL A 191 -5.66 3.98 -19.07
CA VAL A 191 -7.11 3.81 -19.18
C VAL A 191 -7.72 3.57 -17.80
N GLN A 192 -7.11 2.68 -17.02
CA GLN A 192 -7.52 2.42 -15.65
C GLN A 192 -7.35 3.66 -14.77
N LEU A 193 -6.18 4.30 -14.87
CA LEU A 193 -5.86 5.49 -14.08
C LEU A 193 -6.88 6.61 -14.30
N LYS A 194 -7.27 6.85 -15.56
CA LYS A 194 -8.28 7.85 -15.91
C LYS A 194 -9.63 7.51 -15.28
N LYS A 195 -10.10 6.27 -15.44
CA LYS A 195 -11.38 5.83 -14.85
C LYS A 195 -11.40 5.98 -13.32
N VAL A 196 -10.31 5.59 -12.66
CA VAL A 196 -10.20 5.74 -11.20
C VAL A 196 -10.15 7.21 -10.82
N ARG A 197 -9.40 8.04 -11.54
CA ARG A 197 -9.29 9.48 -11.24
C ARG A 197 -10.62 10.21 -11.34
N GLU A 198 -11.51 9.80 -12.24
CA GLU A 198 -12.84 10.41 -12.42
C GLU A 198 -13.72 10.29 -11.16
N VAL A 199 -13.49 9.27 -10.33
CA VAL A 199 -14.27 8.98 -9.10
C VAL A 199 -13.47 9.20 -7.81
N CYS A 200 -12.16 9.42 -7.91
CA CYS A 200 -11.27 9.56 -6.77
C CYS A 200 -11.06 11.04 -6.44
N ASN A 201 -11.52 11.48 -5.26
CA ASN A 201 -11.43 12.86 -4.78
C ASN A 201 -10.29 13.07 -3.76
N VAL A 202 -9.63 11.99 -3.34
CA VAL A 202 -8.46 12.02 -2.46
C VAL A 202 -7.16 11.88 -3.29
N PRO A 203 -5.98 12.09 -2.70
CA PRO A 203 -4.72 11.77 -3.36
C PRO A 203 -4.72 10.34 -3.89
N LEU A 204 -4.37 10.19 -5.18
CA LEU A 204 -4.26 8.91 -5.88
C LEU A 204 -2.80 8.68 -6.24
N ILE A 205 -2.23 7.60 -5.72
CA ILE A 205 -0.87 7.14 -5.94
C ILE A 205 -0.93 5.95 -6.90
N ALA A 206 -0.07 5.92 -7.91
CA ALA A 206 -0.02 4.90 -8.96
C ALA A 206 1.38 4.30 -9.07
#